data_621a2a9252c139be79e89fc88596c921
#
_entry.id   621a2a9252c139be79e89fc88596c921
#
_cell.length_a   1.000
_cell.length_b   1.000
_cell.length_c   1.000
_cell.angle_alpha   90.00
_cell.angle_beta   90.00
_cell.angle_gamma   90.00
#
_symmetry.space_group_name_H-M   'P 1'
#
loop_
_entity.id
_entity.type
_entity.pdbx_description
1 polymer ?
#
loop_
_entity_poly.entity_id
_entity_poly.type
_entity_poly.pdbx_seq_one_letter_code
_entity_poly.pdbx_strand_id
1 'polypeptide(L)'
;AVLPGETVSCTVLDASKGGMRLACKGLAAGDTCVGELLAVMEGEAGTQSLVLAMVRSVQVQPEAGVELGVQMLQGSLGPVSCSSPDDPDRAVHALFMPASEAEEAGATLVAAKGFYETGRHLLIDVGGREISVRAGRLVVDSPVFDRFEFSAE
;
A
#
# COMPACT_ATOMS: atom_id res chain seq x y z
N ALA A 1 8.29 -8.79 -15.98
CA ALA A 1 7.56 -8.07 -14.91
C ALA A 1 7.00 -9.07 -13.90
N VAL A 2 6.93 -8.68 -12.64
CA VAL A 2 6.27 -9.49 -11.60
C VAL A 2 4.77 -9.27 -11.72
N LEU A 3 4.02 -10.36 -11.91
CA LEU A 3 2.58 -10.29 -12.04
C LEU A 3 1.92 -10.07 -10.68
N PRO A 4 0.75 -9.40 -10.61
CA PRO A 4 0.01 -9.28 -9.36
C PRO A 4 -0.24 -10.64 -8.71
N GLY A 5 0.07 -10.75 -7.43
CA GLY A 5 -0.05 -12.00 -6.67
C GLY A 5 1.18 -12.89 -6.68
N GLU A 6 2.20 -12.59 -7.47
CA GLU A 6 3.46 -13.31 -7.39
C GLU A 6 4.25 -12.93 -6.15
N THR A 7 4.93 -13.90 -5.55
CA THR A 7 5.77 -13.71 -4.37
C THR A 7 7.24 -13.90 -4.75
N VAL A 8 8.06 -12.96 -4.33
CA VAL A 8 9.50 -12.99 -4.53
C VAL A 8 10.17 -13.02 -3.16
N SER A 9 11.11 -13.95 -2.98
CA SER A 9 11.88 -14.01 -1.74
C SER A 9 13.01 -13.00 -1.78
N CYS A 10 13.15 -12.24 -0.70
CA CYS A 10 14.18 -11.22 -0.56
C CYS A 10 14.95 -11.43 0.74
N THR A 11 16.19 -10.94 0.77
CA THR A 11 17.02 -10.94 1.97
C THR A 11 17.07 -9.52 2.53
N VAL A 12 16.82 -9.39 3.83
CA VAL A 12 16.95 -8.10 4.51
C VAL A 12 18.44 -7.81 4.71
N LEU A 13 18.91 -6.71 4.11
CA LEU A 13 20.29 -6.27 4.24
C LEU A 13 20.47 -5.34 5.44
N ASP A 14 19.45 -4.54 5.72
CA ASP A 14 19.48 -3.51 6.73
C ASP A 14 18.05 -3.15 7.09
N ALA A 15 17.79 -2.87 8.36
CA ALA A 15 16.47 -2.48 8.83
C ALA A 15 16.58 -1.41 9.89
N SER A 16 15.68 -0.42 9.82
CA SER A 16 15.52 0.64 10.81
C SER A 16 14.04 0.81 11.13
N LYS A 17 13.74 1.72 12.06
CA LYS A 17 12.37 1.97 12.54
C LYS A 17 11.47 2.57 11.46
N GLY A 18 11.44 2.42 10.36
CA GLY A 18 10.53 3.00 9.34
C GLY A 18 10.86 2.50 7.95
N GLY A 19 11.92 1.71 7.83
CA GLY A 19 12.32 1.24 6.53
C GLY A 19 13.27 0.08 6.57
N MET A 20 13.51 -0.52 5.41
CA MET A 20 14.50 -1.57 5.26
C MET A 20 15.07 -1.59 3.84
N ARG A 21 16.23 -2.21 3.70
CA ARG A 21 16.83 -2.50 2.40
C ARG A 21 16.72 -4.00 2.15
N LEU A 22 16.26 -4.34 0.96
CA LEU A 22 16.02 -5.72 0.56
C LEU A 22 16.83 -6.06 -0.68
N ALA A 23 17.50 -7.22 -0.66
CA ALA A 23 18.12 -7.78 -1.86
C ALA A 23 17.17 -8.82 -2.46
N CYS A 24 16.71 -8.56 -3.66
CA CYS A 24 15.70 -9.36 -4.33
C CYS A 24 16.25 -9.97 -5.61
N LYS A 25 16.75 -11.20 -5.53
CA LYS A 25 17.33 -11.90 -6.69
C LYS A 25 16.30 -12.26 -7.76
N GLY A 26 15.05 -12.40 -7.36
CA GLY A 26 13.96 -12.73 -8.28
C GLY A 26 13.41 -11.55 -9.06
N LEU A 27 13.90 -10.33 -8.81
CA LEU A 27 13.49 -9.13 -9.50
C LEU A 27 14.53 -8.70 -10.52
N ALA A 28 14.07 -8.19 -11.66
CA ALA A 28 14.91 -7.56 -12.67
C ALA A 28 14.64 -6.06 -12.71
N ALA A 29 15.53 -5.30 -13.34
CA ALA A 29 15.30 -3.89 -13.58
C ALA A 29 14.00 -3.68 -14.35
N GLY A 30 13.14 -2.80 -13.88
CA GLY A 30 11.85 -2.54 -14.49
C GLY A 30 10.68 -3.32 -13.91
N ASP A 31 10.94 -4.34 -13.08
CA ASP A 31 9.87 -5.08 -12.41
C ASP A 31 9.16 -4.26 -11.33
N THR A 32 9.86 -3.29 -10.78
CA THR A 32 9.30 -2.36 -9.80
C THR A 32 9.90 -0.97 -9.97
N CYS A 33 9.23 0.04 -9.47
CA CYS A 33 9.69 1.42 -9.56
C CYS A 33 9.47 2.17 -8.24
N VAL A 34 10.18 3.27 -8.08
CA VAL A 34 10.00 4.17 -6.93
C VAL A 34 8.55 4.63 -6.86
N GLY A 35 7.97 4.57 -5.68
CA GLY A 35 6.57 4.93 -5.43
C GLY A 35 5.60 3.77 -5.47
N GLU A 36 6.02 2.59 -5.91
CA GLU A 36 5.17 1.40 -5.90
C GLU A 36 4.93 0.87 -4.50
N LEU A 37 3.76 0.25 -4.31
CA LEU A 37 3.41 -0.42 -3.07
C LEU A 37 3.76 -1.90 -3.16
N LEU A 38 4.34 -2.40 -2.08
CA LEU A 38 4.63 -3.80 -1.90
C LEU A 38 3.99 -4.29 -0.61
N ALA A 39 3.47 -5.50 -0.64
CA ALA A 39 3.10 -6.21 0.57
C ALA A 39 4.29 -7.05 1.00
N VAL A 40 4.78 -6.79 2.20
CA VAL A 40 5.91 -7.53 2.77
C VAL A 40 5.39 -8.50 3.81
N MET A 41 5.65 -9.78 3.61
CA MET A 41 5.32 -10.81 4.59
C MET A 41 6.54 -11.07 5.46
N GLU A 42 6.40 -10.83 6.75
CA GLU A 42 7.45 -11.07 7.74
C GLU A 42 7.06 -12.22 8.66
N GLY A 43 8.04 -13.01 9.05
CA GLY A 43 7.86 -14.12 9.99
C GLY A 43 7.91 -15.49 9.31
N GLU A 44 7.82 -16.53 10.14
CA GLU A 44 7.81 -17.91 9.68
C GLU A 44 6.40 -18.35 9.24
N ALA A 45 6.36 -19.42 8.46
CA ALA A 45 5.09 -20.00 8.01
C ALA A 45 4.16 -20.28 9.20
N GLY A 46 2.93 -19.78 9.14
CA GLY A 46 1.94 -19.89 10.20
C GLY A 46 1.89 -18.72 11.17
N THR A 47 2.92 -17.87 11.20
CA THR A 47 2.98 -16.67 12.04
C THR A 47 3.33 -15.43 11.25
N GLN A 48 3.12 -15.47 9.94
CA GLN A 48 3.45 -14.36 9.06
C GLN A 48 2.51 -13.17 9.27
N SER A 49 3.09 -11.98 9.33
CA SER A 49 2.35 -10.72 9.30
C SER A 49 2.58 -10.01 7.98
N LEU A 50 1.54 -9.34 7.50
CA LEU A 50 1.59 -8.58 6.27
C LEU A 50 1.73 -7.10 6.59
N VAL A 51 2.75 -6.47 6.04
CA VAL A 51 3.00 -5.04 6.20
C VAL A 51 3.09 -4.39 4.83
N LEU A 52 2.50 -3.22 4.69
CA LEU A 52 2.57 -2.46 3.46
C LEU A 52 3.84 -1.62 3.45
N ALA A 53 4.54 -1.62 2.34
CA ALA A 53 5.75 -0.84 2.15
C ALA A 53 5.71 -0.08 0.83
N MET A 54 6.35 1.06 0.78
CA MET A 54 6.50 1.86 -0.43
C MET A 54 7.95 1.86 -0.87
N VAL A 55 8.18 1.60 -2.15
CA VAL A 55 9.53 1.61 -2.73
C VAL A 55 10.05 3.04 -2.77
N ARG A 56 11.20 3.27 -2.14
CA ARG A 56 11.89 4.57 -2.10
C ARG A 56 13.10 4.63 -3.02
N SER A 57 13.76 3.50 -3.21
CA SER A 57 14.92 3.42 -4.09
C SER A 57 15.00 2.05 -4.75
N VAL A 58 15.53 2.04 -5.97
CA VAL A 58 15.76 0.82 -6.74
C VAL A 58 17.18 0.89 -7.28
N GLN A 59 18.00 -0.12 -6.95
CA GLN A 59 19.37 -0.22 -7.45
C GLN A 59 19.56 -1.59 -8.09
N VAL A 60 20.04 -1.60 -9.32
CA VAL A 60 20.36 -2.84 -10.01
C VAL A 60 21.75 -3.28 -9.58
N GLN A 61 21.85 -4.49 -9.04
CA GLN A 61 23.13 -5.09 -8.63
C GLN A 61 23.49 -6.18 -9.62
N PRO A 62 24.63 -6.07 -10.31
CA PRO A 62 25.10 -7.14 -11.20
C PRO A 62 25.17 -8.47 -10.42
N GLU A 63 24.61 -9.52 -10.97
CA GLU A 63 24.58 -10.87 -10.40
C GLU A 63 23.69 -11.07 -9.17
N ALA A 64 23.27 -10.00 -8.49
CA ALA A 64 22.49 -10.09 -7.24
C ALA A 64 21.03 -9.65 -7.40
N GLY A 65 20.59 -9.31 -8.62
CA GLY A 65 19.24 -8.84 -8.87
C GLY A 65 19.04 -7.36 -8.55
N VAL A 66 18.01 -7.04 -7.80
CA VAL A 66 17.65 -5.65 -7.48
C VAL A 66 17.71 -5.43 -5.98
N GLU A 67 18.30 -4.33 -5.56
CA GLU A 67 18.26 -3.88 -4.17
C GLU A 67 17.18 -2.80 -4.04
N LEU A 68 16.25 -3.01 -3.12
CA LEU A 68 15.15 -2.08 -2.86
C LEU A 68 15.34 -1.40 -1.51
N GLY A 69 15.20 -0.09 -1.50
CA GLY A 69 14.97 0.66 -0.27
C GLY A 69 13.47 0.88 -0.13
N VAL A 70 12.87 0.43 0.96
CA VAL A 70 11.44 0.54 1.19
C VAL A 70 11.15 1.26 2.49
N GLN A 71 10.06 2.01 2.51
CA GLN A 71 9.52 2.65 3.70
C GLN A 71 8.31 1.85 4.15
N MET A 72 8.31 1.39 5.39
CA MET A 72 7.17 0.68 5.96
C MET A 72 6.07 1.67 6.28
N LEU A 73 4.85 1.37 5.85
CA LEU A 73 3.68 2.18 6.19
C LEU A 73 3.06 1.62 7.47
N GLN A 74 2.92 2.47 8.47
CA GLN A 74 2.45 2.06 9.80
C GLN A 74 0.96 1.71 9.80
N GLY A 75 0.58 0.77 10.66
CA GLY A 75 -0.81 0.40 10.90
C GLY A 75 -1.17 -0.98 10.38
N SER A 76 -2.28 -1.49 10.87
CA SER A 76 -2.84 -2.76 10.41
C SER A 76 -3.59 -2.55 9.11
N LEU A 77 -3.38 -3.44 8.16
CA LEU A 77 -4.02 -3.38 6.86
C LEU A 77 -5.29 -4.20 6.84
N GLY A 78 -6.33 -3.66 6.21
CA GLY A 78 -7.55 -4.39 5.94
C GLY A 78 -8.01 -4.11 4.51
N PRO A 79 -8.27 -5.14 3.70
CA PRO A 79 -8.87 -4.93 2.39
C PRO A 79 -10.31 -4.48 2.54
N VAL A 80 -10.70 -3.50 1.74
CA VAL A 80 -12.08 -3.00 1.69
C VAL A 80 -12.49 -2.82 0.24
N SER A 81 -13.78 -2.80 -0.01
CA SER A 81 -14.32 -2.45 -1.32
C SER A 81 -14.85 -1.02 -1.26
N CYS A 82 -14.45 -0.21 -2.22
CA CYS A 82 -14.88 1.20 -2.30
C CYS A 82 -15.64 1.43 -3.59
N SER A 83 -16.73 2.18 -3.52
CA SER A 83 -17.47 2.60 -4.69
C SER A 83 -17.94 4.04 -4.53
N SER A 84 -18.35 4.66 -5.64
CA SER A 84 -19.01 5.96 -5.61
C SER A 84 -20.52 5.75 -5.51
N PRO A 85 -21.26 6.60 -4.75
CA PRO A 85 -22.73 6.54 -4.76
C PRO A 85 -23.33 6.72 -6.15
N ASP A 86 -22.63 7.43 -7.04
CA ASP A 86 -23.08 7.66 -8.43
C ASP A 86 -22.92 6.42 -9.32
N ASP A 87 -22.06 5.50 -8.92
CA ASP A 87 -21.81 4.26 -9.65
C ASP A 87 -21.47 3.12 -8.66
N PRO A 88 -22.49 2.66 -7.90
CA PRO A 88 -22.27 1.67 -6.84
C PRO A 88 -21.85 0.29 -7.36
N ASP A 89 -22.11 0.00 -8.65
CA ASP A 89 -21.75 -1.28 -9.25
C ASP A 89 -20.26 -1.34 -9.64
N ARG A 90 -19.59 -0.19 -9.65
CA ARG A 90 -18.17 -0.10 -10.01
C ARG A 90 -17.32 0.03 -8.77
N ALA A 91 -17.17 -1.07 -8.05
CA ALA A 91 -16.36 -1.12 -6.85
C ALA A 91 -14.88 -1.33 -7.19
N VAL A 92 -14.00 -0.68 -6.43
CA VAL A 92 -12.56 -0.89 -6.50
C VAL A 92 -12.07 -1.43 -5.17
N HIS A 93 -11.00 -2.22 -5.20
CA HIS A 93 -10.35 -2.67 -3.99
C HIS A 93 -9.43 -1.58 -3.47
N ALA A 94 -9.49 -1.35 -2.17
CA ALA A 94 -8.63 -0.41 -1.48
C ALA A 94 -8.12 -1.04 -0.18
N LEU A 95 -7.14 -0.42 0.43
CA LEU A 95 -6.61 -0.84 1.71
C LEU A 95 -6.96 0.21 2.77
N PHE A 96 -7.56 -0.26 3.85
CA PHE A 96 -7.83 0.58 5.01
C PHE A 96 -6.64 0.54 5.96
N MET A 97 -6.20 1.71 6.39
CA MET A 97 -5.16 1.87 7.40
C MET A 97 -5.70 2.69 8.55
N PRO A 98 -5.67 2.17 9.79
CA PRO A 98 -6.17 2.94 10.93
C PRO A 98 -5.30 4.17 11.21
N ALA A 99 -5.79 5.06 12.03
CA ALA A 99 -5.08 6.26 12.44
C ALA A 99 -3.71 5.92 13.02
N SER A 100 -2.70 6.71 12.67
CA SER A 100 -1.33 6.54 13.15
C SER A 100 -0.81 7.84 13.74
N GLU A 101 -0.48 7.82 15.02
CA GLU A 101 0.15 8.97 15.69
C GLU A 101 1.55 9.22 15.13
N ALA A 102 2.28 8.16 14.79
CA ALA A 102 3.64 8.26 14.27
C ALA A 102 3.70 8.99 12.93
N GLU A 103 2.64 8.91 12.13
CA GLU A 103 2.55 9.57 10.85
C GLU A 103 1.71 10.85 10.89
N GLU A 104 1.18 11.20 12.05
CA GLU A 104 0.26 12.32 12.25
C GLU A 104 -0.94 12.27 11.28
N ALA A 105 -1.40 11.07 10.99
CA ALA A 105 -2.49 10.84 10.06
C ALA A 105 -3.68 10.18 10.76
N GLY A 106 -4.89 10.58 10.38
CA GLY A 106 -6.10 9.87 10.73
C GLY A 106 -6.22 8.56 9.95
N ALA A 107 -7.34 7.90 10.05
CA ALA A 107 -7.61 6.72 9.24
C ALA A 107 -7.51 7.07 7.75
N THR A 108 -6.90 6.21 6.98
CA THR A 108 -6.66 6.45 5.56
C THR A 108 -7.09 5.26 4.69
N LEU A 109 -7.32 5.56 3.41
CA LEU A 109 -7.50 4.56 2.37
C LEU A 109 -6.36 4.67 1.38
N VAL A 110 -5.90 3.52 0.90
CA VAL A 110 -4.94 3.43 -0.19
C VAL A 110 -5.66 2.83 -1.38
N ALA A 111 -5.74 3.58 -2.46
CA ALA A 111 -6.44 3.16 -3.68
C ALA A 111 -5.57 3.40 -4.91
N ALA A 112 -5.89 2.72 -6.00
CA ALA A 112 -5.19 2.91 -7.27
C ALA A 112 -5.26 4.38 -7.72
N LYS A 113 -4.21 4.82 -8.39
CA LYS A 113 -4.12 6.20 -8.91
C LYS A 113 -5.32 6.53 -9.79
N GLY A 114 -5.89 7.71 -9.57
CA GLY A 114 -7.04 8.18 -10.31
C GLY A 114 -8.38 7.99 -9.62
N PHE A 115 -8.44 7.18 -8.57
CA PHE A 115 -9.67 6.99 -7.81
C PHE A 115 -9.95 8.14 -6.84
N TYR A 116 -8.92 8.71 -6.25
CA TYR A 116 -9.05 9.79 -5.27
C TYR A 116 -9.47 11.11 -5.91
N GLU A 117 -10.41 11.79 -5.26
CA GLU A 117 -10.79 13.15 -5.54
C GLU A 117 -11.22 13.80 -4.23
N THR A 118 -10.67 14.98 -3.93
CA THR A 118 -10.98 15.68 -2.67
C THR A 118 -12.47 15.96 -2.54
N GLY A 119 -13.03 15.63 -1.40
CA GLY A 119 -14.46 15.86 -1.12
C GLY A 119 -15.41 14.84 -1.75
N ARG A 120 -14.87 13.84 -2.42
CA ARG A 120 -15.69 12.80 -3.07
C ARG A 120 -16.39 11.95 -2.03
N HIS A 121 -17.67 11.71 -2.27
CA HIS A 121 -18.44 10.77 -1.45
C HIS A 121 -18.10 9.35 -1.87
N LEU A 122 -17.87 8.49 -0.90
CA LEU A 122 -17.50 7.10 -1.12
C LEU A 122 -18.33 6.19 -0.23
N LEU A 123 -18.63 5.00 -0.75
CA LEU A 123 -19.20 3.90 0.02
C LEU A 123 -18.10 2.88 0.26
N ILE A 124 -17.85 2.55 1.52
CA ILE A 124 -16.83 1.57 1.90
C ILE A 124 -17.56 0.35 2.44
N ASP A 125 -17.28 -0.81 1.87
CA ASP A 125 -17.79 -2.08 2.37
C ASP A 125 -16.68 -2.76 3.18
N VAL A 126 -16.93 -2.92 4.48
CA VAL A 126 -16.03 -3.60 5.40
C VAL A 126 -16.76 -4.80 5.98
N GLY A 127 -16.43 -5.99 5.52
CA GLY A 127 -17.05 -7.21 6.02
C GLY A 127 -18.55 -7.30 5.84
N GLY A 128 -19.07 -6.81 4.73
CA GLY A 128 -20.50 -6.79 4.44
C GLY A 128 -21.26 -5.59 5.00
N ARG A 129 -20.58 -4.72 5.73
CA ARG A 129 -21.16 -3.50 6.28
C ARG A 129 -20.73 -2.29 5.45
N GLU A 130 -21.70 -1.59 4.91
CA GLU A 130 -21.48 -0.40 4.10
C GLU A 130 -21.44 0.86 4.95
N ILE A 131 -20.42 1.67 4.75
CA ILE A 131 -20.20 2.93 5.46
C ILE A 131 -20.07 4.04 4.44
N SER A 132 -20.77 5.14 4.65
CA SER A 132 -20.70 6.33 3.82
C SER A 132 -19.63 7.28 4.38
N VAL A 133 -18.67 7.65 3.54
CA VAL A 133 -17.57 8.53 3.95
C VAL A 133 -17.31 9.60 2.89
N ARG A 134 -16.53 10.60 3.26
CA ARG A 134 -16.08 11.64 2.36
C ARG A 134 -14.55 11.66 2.33
N ALA A 135 -13.98 11.63 1.14
CA ALA A 135 -12.53 11.73 0.95
C ALA A 135 -12.02 13.09 1.41
N GLY A 136 -10.96 13.07 2.18
CA GLY A 136 -10.35 14.26 2.74
C GLY A 136 -8.97 14.55 2.13
N ARG A 137 -8.00 14.80 2.98
CA ARG A 137 -6.65 15.21 2.58
C ARG A 137 -5.87 14.08 1.94
N LEU A 138 -5.16 14.38 0.86
CA LEU A 138 -4.21 13.46 0.25
C LEU A 138 -2.93 13.42 1.10
N VAL A 139 -2.57 12.23 1.57
CA VAL A 139 -1.41 12.02 2.44
C VAL A 139 -0.20 11.57 1.64
N VAL A 140 -0.39 10.68 0.67
CA VAL A 140 0.67 10.20 -0.22
C VAL A 140 0.18 10.25 -1.66
N ASP A 141 0.93 10.94 -2.49
CA ASP A 141 0.71 11.01 -3.93
C ASP A 141 1.84 10.24 -4.62
N SER A 142 1.58 8.98 -4.92
CA SER A 142 2.52 8.10 -5.61
C SER A 142 2.16 7.99 -7.08
N PRO A 143 3.09 7.63 -7.97
CA PRO A 143 2.74 7.40 -9.38
C PRO A 143 1.70 6.32 -9.63
N VAL A 144 1.53 5.38 -8.69
CA VAL A 144 0.67 4.21 -8.89
C VAL A 144 -0.50 4.13 -7.92
N PHE A 145 -0.47 4.87 -6.82
CA PHE A 145 -1.55 4.87 -5.83
C PHE A 145 -1.68 6.24 -5.16
N ASP A 146 -2.82 6.45 -4.53
CA ASP A 146 -3.07 7.58 -3.63
C ASP A 146 -3.42 7.05 -2.24
N ARG A 147 -2.89 7.69 -1.20
CA ARG A 147 -3.29 7.46 0.18
C ARG A 147 -3.92 8.74 0.70
N PHE A 148 -5.14 8.64 1.19
CA PHE A 148 -5.91 9.81 1.60
C PHE A 148 -6.70 9.56 2.88
N GLU A 149 -6.88 10.62 3.64
CA GLU A 149 -7.75 10.60 4.81
C GLU A 149 -9.21 10.63 4.37
N PHE A 150 -10.10 10.18 5.23
CA PHE A 150 -11.54 10.25 5.02
C PHE A 150 -12.24 10.47 6.35
N SER A 151 -13.47 10.95 6.29
CA SER A 151 -14.32 11.14 7.46
C SER A 151 -15.67 10.51 7.23
N ALA A 152 -16.27 9.97 8.30
CA ALA A 152 -17.64 9.43 8.24
C ALA A 152 -18.62 10.57 8.00
N GLU A 153 -19.67 10.27 7.26
CA GLU A 153 -20.79 11.18 7.06
C GLU A 153 -21.94 10.90 8.02
#